data_62da1d8530205461762ee57260657232
#
_entry.id   62da1d8530205461762ee57260657232
#
_cell.length_a   1.000
_cell.length_b   1.000
_cell.length_c   1.000
_cell.angle_alpha   90.00
_cell.angle_beta   90.00
_cell.angle_gamma   90.00
#
_symmetry.space_group_name_H-M   'P 1'
#
loop_
_entity.id
_entity.type
_entity.pdbx_description
1 polymer ?
#
loop_
_entity_poly.entity_id
_entity_poly.type
_entity_poly.pdbx_seq_one_letter_code
_entity_poly.pdbx_strand_id
1 'polypeptide(L)'
;FQRPGSVVHYYQQVGRAGRAVDEAYGILLHGEEDDHIADFFIRNAFPPQRHVDDILATLDKAEGGLSLRALEGKLNLKHSQLEKALKYLSVETPAPITKIGPNYNVTAAAGAYRIDLEHVEGITRIRRTEQEQMQAYMGHTGCLMEFLARALDDPHAARCGKCAGCIGRPILNPD
;
A
#
# COMPACT_ATOMS: atom_id res chain seq x y z
N PHE A 1 -7.50 -13.84 1.73
CA PHE A 1 -8.07 -12.75 0.92
C PHE A 1 -7.98 -11.49 1.73
N GLN A 2 -7.37 -10.44 1.19
CA GLN A 2 -7.32 -9.12 1.82
C GLN A 2 -8.26 -8.19 1.07
N ARG A 3 -8.93 -7.29 1.80
CA ARG A 3 -9.69 -6.21 1.21
C ARG A 3 -8.78 -5.35 0.31
N PRO A 4 -9.21 -4.96 -0.90
CA PRO A 4 -8.48 -4.01 -1.74
C PRO A 4 -8.21 -2.69 -1.00
N GLY A 5 -7.04 -2.12 -1.22
CA GLY A 5 -6.63 -0.88 -0.55
C GLY A 5 -7.37 0.38 -1.03
N SER A 6 -8.04 0.31 -2.18
CA SER A 6 -8.85 1.41 -2.73
C SER A 6 -9.97 0.90 -3.63
N VAL A 7 -10.97 1.72 -3.88
CA VAL A 7 -12.06 1.42 -4.82
C VAL A 7 -11.56 1.26 -6.25
N VAL A 8 -10.48 1.94 -6.62
CA VAL A 8 -9.81 1.80 -7.92
C VAL A 8 -9.22 0.40 -8.06
N HIS A 9 -8.48 -0.07 -7.05
CA HIS A 9 -7.95 -1.44 -7.03
C HIS A 9 -9.07 -2.49 -7.09
N TYR A 10 -10.15 -2.28 -6.33
CA TYR A 10 -11.32 -3.16 -6.38
C TYR A 10 -11.92 -3.21 -7.78
N TYR A 11 -12.16 -2.06 -8.40
CA TYR A 11 -12.68 -1.99 -9.77
C TYR A 11 -11.78 -2.72 -10.77
N GLN A 12 -10.45 -2.55 -10.68
CA GLN A 12 -9.50 -3.26 -11.54
C GLN A 12 -9.53 -4.78 -11.35
N GLN A 13 -9.78 -5.26 -10.13
CA GLN A 13 -9.90 -6.69 -9.84
C GLN A 13 -11.20 -7.27 -10.40
N VAL A 14 -12.36 -6.64 -10.12
CA VAL A 14 -13.66 -7.13 -10.60
C VAL A 14 -13.83 -6.92 -12.10
N GLY A 15 -13.23 -5.89 -12.68
CA GLY A 15 -13.27 -5.62 -14.12
C GLY A 15 -12.52 -6.66 -14.97
N ARG A 16 -11.83 -7.61 -14.36
CA ARG A 16 -11.24 -8.78 -15.04
C ARG A 16 -12.20 -9.94 -15.17
N ALA A 17 -13.26 -9.96 -14.38
CA ALA A 17 -14.32 -10.96 -14.46
C ALA A 17 -15.23 -10.68 -15.68
N GLY A 18 -15.83 -11.71 -16.24
CA GLY A 18 -16.86 -11.57 -17.27
C GLY A 18 -16.37 -11.33 -18.70
N ARG A 19 -15.06 -11.35 -18.97
CA ARG A 19 -14.54 -11.08 -20.32
C ARG A 19 -14.92 -12.11 -21.39
N ALA A 20 -15.28 -13.34 -20.98
CA ALA A 20 -15.59 -14.45 -21.87
C ALA A 20 -16.84 -15.22 -21.42
N VAL A 21 -17.69 -14.63 -20.58
CA VAL A 21 -18.93 -15.23 -20.06
C VAL A 21 -20.03 -14.18 -20.06
N ASP A 22 -21.28 -14.64 -20.19
CA ASP A 22 -22.45 -13.75 -20.27
C ASP A 22 -22.76 -13.09 -18.92
N GLU A 23 -22.42 -13.76 -17.82
CA GLU A 23 -22.64 -13.24 -16.47
C GLU A 23 -21.39 -13.41 -15.59
N ALA A 24 -21.09 -12.39 -14.80
CA ALA A 24 -20.03 -12.41 -13.80
C ALA A 24 -20.44 -11.59 -12.58
N TYR A 25 -20.03 -12.03 -11.40
CA TYR A 25 -20.35 -11.41 -10.14
C TYR A 25 -19.08 -10.96 -9.42
N GLY A 26 -19.01 -9.69 -9.01
CA GLY A 26 -18.01 -9.16 -8.09
C GLY A 26 -18.54 -9.21 -6.67
N ILE A 27 -17.91 -10.02 -5.80
CA ILE A 27 -18.29 -10.13 -4.40
C ILE A 27 -17.16 -9.61 -3.55
N LEU A 28 -17.43 -8.60 -2.72
CA LEU A 28 -16.50 -8.07 -1.74
C LEU A 28 -16.82 -8.69 -0.37
N LEU A 29 -15.87 -9.46 0.14
CA LEU A 29 -15.90 -9.94 1.52
C LEU A 29 -15.01 -9.02 2.37
N HIS A 30 -15.50 -8.65 3.54
CA HIS A 30 -14.73 -7.86 4.51
C HIS A 30 -15.06 -8.29 5.94
N GLY A 31 -14.07 -8.16 6.84
CA GLY A 31 -14.21 -8.34 8.28
C GLY A 31 -13.85 -7.06 9.02
N GLU A 32 -14.17 -6.97 10.31
CA GLU A 32 -13.77 -5.83 11.15
C GLU A 32 -12.25 -5.67 11.25
N GLU A 33 -11.51 -6.79 11.17
CA GLU A 33 -10.05 -6.82 11.19
C GLU A 33 -9.39 -6.15 9.96
N ASP A 34 -10.08 -6.06 8.83
CA ASP A 34 -9.52 -5.46 7.60
C ASP A 34 -9.13 -4.00 7.78
N ASP A 35 -9.86 -3.25 8.61
CA ASP A 35 -9.53 -1.85 8.91
C ASP A 35 -8.25 -1.74 9.74
N HIS A 36 -8.07 -2.63 10.72
CA HIS A 36 -6.86 -2.70 11.53
C HIS A 36 -5.65 -3.10 10.68
N ILE A 37 -5.83 -4.03 9.76
CA ILE A 37 -4.78 -4.47 8.82
C ILE A 37 -4.39 -3.32 7.89
N ALA A 38 -5.36 -2.64 7.28
CA ALA A 38 -5.11 -1.50 6.41
C ALA A 38 -4.38 -0.37 7.15
N ASP A 39 -4.82 -0.05 8.37
CA ASP A 39 -4.20 0.95 9.23
C ASP A 39 -2.76 0.58 9.61
N PHE A 40 -2.51 -0.69 9.92
CA PHE A 40 -1.17 -1.19 10.18
C PHE A 40 -0.24 -0.99 8.96
N PHE A 41 -0.69 -1.29 7.75
CA PHE A 41 0.11 -1.10 6.54
C PHE A 41 0.36 0.38 6.23
N ILE A 42 -0.63 1.25 6.45
CA ILE A 42 -0.47 2.70 6.26
C ILE A 42 0.57 3.27 7.23
N ARG A 43 0.45 2.95 8.53
CA ARG A 43 1.39 3.45 9.56
C ARG A 43 2.81 2.91 9.39
N ASN A 44 2.95 1.71 8.84
CA ASN A 44 4.24 1.07 8.63
C ASN A 44 4.74 1.16 7.19
N ALA A 45 4.19 2.04 6.35
CA ALA A 45 4.58 2.15 4.95
C ALA A 45 6.02 2.62 4.77
N PHE A 46 6.47 3.54 5.63
CA PHE A 46 7.80 4.14 5.58
C PHE A 46 8.62 3.77 6.82
N PRO A 47 9.96 3.69 6.68
CA PRO A 47 10.83 3.47 7.84
C PRO A 47 10.84 4.72 8.73
N PRO A 48 10.91 4.59 10.09
CA PRO A 48 11.18 5.72 10.97
C PRO A 48 12.57 6.31 10.72
N GLN A 49 12.74 7.63 10.85
CA GLN A 49 14.04 8.30 10.67
C GLN A 49 15.16 7.66 11.49
N ARG A 50 14.89 7.27 12.75
CA ARG A 50 15.88 6.60 13.62
C ARG A 50 16.44 5.31 13.01
N HIS A 51 15.62 4.52 12.30
CA HIS A 51 16.10 3.30 11.63
C HIS A 51 17.04 3.64 10.47
N VAL A 52 16.73 4.72 9.76
CA VAL A 52 17.57 5.24 8.67
C VAL A 52 18.91 5.72 9.23
N ASP A 53 18.90 6.52 10.30
CA ASP A 53 20.10 7.03 10.93
C ASP A 53 21.00 5.90 11.44
N ASP A 54 20.42 4.89 12.10
CA ASP A 54 21.15 3.72 12.61
C ASP A 54 21.80 2.91 11.48
N ILE A 55 21.06 2.71 10.37
CA ILE A 55 21.56 1.98 9.19
C ILE A 55 22.71 2.75 8.54
N LEU A 56 22.53 4.03 8.26
CA LEU A 56 23.55 4.86 7.61
C LEU A 56 24.80 4.97 8.48
N ALA A 57 24.65 5.23 9.77
CA ALA A 57 25.79 5.29 10.71
C ALA A 57 26.54 3.94 10.85
N THR A 58 25.84 2.83 10.69
CA THR A 58 26.45 1.49 10.74
C THR A 58 27.20 1.17 9.46
N LEU A 59 26.63 1.55 8.31
CA LEU A 59 27.26 1.37 7.01
C LEU A 59 28.47 2.28 6.81
N ASP A 60 28.40 3.52 7.31
CA ASP A 60 29.50 4.51 7.20
C ASP A 60 30.79 4.06 7.90
N LYS A 61 30.65 3.28 8.99
CA LYS A 61 31.79 2.72 9.76
C LYS A 61 32.37 1.44 9.14
N ALA A 62 31.78 0.93 8.06
CA ALA A 62 32.14 -0.36 7.49
C ALA A 62 32.89 -0.18 6.17
N GLU A 63 34.19 -0.44 6.16
CA GLU A 63 34.96 -0.52 4.91
C GLU A 63 34.44 -1.67 4.02
N GLY A 64 34.05 -1.35 2.79
CA GLY A 64 33.51 -2.34 1.82
C GLY A 64 32.04 -2.71 2.01
N GLY A 65 31.33 -1.98 2.86
CA GLY A 65 29.88 -2.16 3.09
C GLY A 65 29.53 -3.41 3.92
N LEU A 66 28.23 -3.63 4.12
CA LEU A 66 27.69 -4.76 4.90
C LEU A 66 26.58 -5.48 4.16
N SER A 67 26.55 -6.79 4.27
CA SER A 67 25.42 -7.60 3.82
C SER A 67 24.22 -7.42 4.75
N LEU A 68 23.01 -7.77 4.27
CA LEU A 68 21.80 -7.75 5.08
C LEU A 68 21.99 -8.51 6.41
N ARG A 69 22.56 -9.71 6.35
CA ARG A 69 22.81 -10.54 7.52
C ARG A 69 23.81 -9.89 8.51
N ALA A 70 24.82 -9.19 7.98
CA ALA A 70 25.79 -8.48 8.82
C ALA A 70 25.14 -7.27 9.51
N LEU A 71 24.23 -6.57 8.83
CA LEU A 71 23.44 -5.48 9.41
C LEU A 71 22.49 -5.97 10.50
N GLU A 72 21.83 -7.11 10.31
CA GLU A 72 20.96 -7.75 11.32
C GLU A 72 21.72 -8.07 12.61
N GLY A 73 22.96 -8.50 12.49
CA GLY A 73 23.82 -8.78 13.65
C GLY A 73 24.30 -7.54 14.41
N LYS A 74 24.20 -6.36 13.79
CA LYS A 74 24.70 -5.09 14.35
C LYS A 74 23.56 -4.15 14.81
N LEU A 75 22.38 -4.30 14.24
CA LEU A 75 21.22 -3.44 14.48
C LEU A 75 20.12 -4.20 15.20
N ASN A 76 19.49 -3.57 16.19
CA ASN A 76 18.31 -4.13 16.85
C ASN A 76 17.04 -3.83 16.04
N LEU A 77 17.01 -4.35 14.80
CA LEU A 77 15.89 -4.23 13.87
C LEU A 77 15.44 -5.61 13.42
N LYS A 78 14.13 -5.79 13.29
CA LYS A 78 13.59 -7.02 12.69
C LYS A 78 13.99 -7.09 11.21
N HIS A 79 14.16 -8.29 10.68
CA HIS A 79 14.49 -8.53 9.26
C HIS A 79 13.63 -7.68 8.31
N SER A 80 12.31 -7.74 8.48
CA SER A 80 11.36 -7.00 7.62
C SER A 80 11.48 -5.47 7.73
N GLN A 81 11.87 -4.94 8.89
CA GLN A 81 12.11 -3.51 9.08
C GLN A 81 13.39 -3.06 8.37
N LEU A 82 14.43 -3.87 8.48
CA LEU A 82 15.71 -3.62 7.83
C LEU A 82 15.59 -3.69 6.30
N GLU A 83 14.97 -4.75 5.77
CA GLU A 83 14.73 -4.87 4.32
C GLU A 83 13.92 -3.68 3.77
N LYS A 84 12.85 -3.30 4.47
CA LYS A 84 12.03 -2.14 4.09
C LYS A 84 12.86 -0.87 4.04
N ALA A 85 13.65 -0.60 5.08
CA ALA A 85 14.48 0.60 5.14
C ALA A 85 15.55 0.62 4.05
N LEU A 86 16.24 -0.50 3.82
CA LEU A 86 17.23 -0.62 2.75
C LEU A 86 16.62 -0.44 1.37
N LYS A 87 15.43 -1.04 1.13
CA LYS A 87 14.71 -0.86 -0.12
C LYS A 87 14.30 0.59 -0.33
N TYR A 88 13.78 1.23 0.72
CA TYR A 88 13.39 2.64 0.69
C TYR A 88 14.61 3.52 0.33
N LEU A 89 15.73 3.39 1.05
CA LEU A 89 16.95 4.16 0.81
C LEU A 89 17.56 3.93 -0.57
N SER A 90 17.41 2.72 -1.14
CA SER A 90 17.99 2.37 -2.44
C SER A 90 17.26 3.01 -3.63
N VAL A 91 16.02 3.49 -3.46
CA VAL A 91 15.21 4.10 -4.53
C VAL A 91 15.10 5.60 -4.42
N GLU A 92 15.65 6.20 -3.37
CA GLU A 92 15.70 7.65 -3.17
C GLU A 92 16.57 8.34 -4.24
N THR A 93 16.33 9.62 -4.45
CA THR A 93 17.10 10.41 -5.44
C THR A 93 17.56 11.74 -4.83
N PRO A 94 18.86 11.91 -4.55
CA PRO A 94 19.95 10.92 -4.70
C PRO A 94 19.89 9.81 -3.66
N ALA A 95 20.18 8.58 -4.07
CA ALA A 95 20.16 7.43 -3.17
C ALA A 95 21.29 7.51 -2.13
N PRO A 96 21.00 7.46 -0.83
CA PRO A 96 22.03 7.51 0.23
C PRO A 96 22.82 6.21 0.37
N ILE A 97 22.31 5.12 -0.20
CA ILE A 97 23.01 3.82 -0.23
C ILE A 97 23.02 3.24 -1.64
N THR A 98 23.97 2.37 -1.90
CA THR A 98 24.04 1.55 -3.12
C THR A 98 24.35 0.11 -2.76
N LYS A 99 23.88 -0.83 -3.59
CA LYS A 99 24.16 -2.26 -3.41
C LYS A 99 25.22 -2.70 -4.40
N ILE A 100 26.35 -3.23 -3.89
CA ILE A 100 27.45 -3.77 -4.68
C ILE A 100 27.60 -5.24 -4.30
N GLY A 101 27.25 -6.14 -5.22
CA GLY A 101 27.18 -7.56 -4.91
C GLY A 101 26.17 -7.83 -3.77
N PRO A 102 26.57 -8.54 -2.70
CA PRO A 102 25.71 -8.79 -1.55
C PRO A 102 25.66 -7.62 -0.55
N ASN A 103 26.56 -6.63 -0.66
CA ASN A 103 26.78 -5.59 0.33
C ASN A 103 26.09 -4.28 -0.02
N TYR A 104 25.56 -3.61 1.00
CA TYR A 104 25.09 -2.23 0.95
C TYR A 104 26.21 -1.30 1.40
N ASN A 105 26.40 -0.21 0.69
CA ASN A 105 27.43 0.81 0.94
C ASN A 105 26.78 2.19 0.99
N VAL A 106 27.32 3.09 1.80
CA VAL A 106 26.92 4.50 1.78
C VAL A 106 27.41 5.18 0.50
N THR A 107 26.67 6.17 0.04
CA THR A 107 27.08 7.08 -1.03
C THR A 107 27.40 8.45 -0.46
N ALA A 108 27.89 9.37 -1.28
CA ALA A 108 28.12 10.76 -0.87
C ALA A 108 26.84 11.47 -0.37
N ALA A 109 25.65 10.99 -0.76
CA ALA A 109 24.38 11.54 -0.33
C ALA A 109 23.99 11.16 1.12
N ALA A 110 24.64 10.15 1.71
CA ALA A 110 24.25 9.61 3.03
C ALA A 110 24.40 10.64 4.17
N GLY A 111 25.44 11.46 4.15
CA GLY A 111 25.76 12.39 5.25
C GLY A 111 24.70 13.45 5.51
N ALA A 112 24.02 13.90 4.48
CA ALA A 112 22.97 14.93 4.56
C ALA A 112 21.55 14.36 4.43
N TYR A 113 21.41 13.05 4.31
CA TYR A 113 20.11 12.43 4.03
C TYR A 113 19.13 12.57 5.21
N ARG A 114 17.94 12.99 4.89
CA ARG A 114 16.76 12.99 5.79
C ARG A 114 15.56 12.53 4.98
N ILE A 115 14.67 11.79 5.64
CA ILE A 115 13.39 11.41 5.03
C ILE A 115 12.60 12.69 4.73
N ASP A 116 12.08 12.80 3.52
CA ASP A 116 11.14 13.86 3.16
C ASP A 116 9.79 13.60 3.85
N LEU A 117 9.60 14.23 5.00
CA LEU A 117 8.40 14.08 5.82
C LEU A 117 7.16 14.63 5.11
N GLU A 118 7.27 15.70 4.33
CA GLU A 118 6.15 16.27 3.59
C GLU A 118 5.65 15.29 2.53
N HIS A 119 6.56 14.68 1.80
CA HIS A 119 6.24 13.64 0.84
C HIS A 119 5.59 12.40 1.50
N VAL A 120 6.16 11.93 2.63
CA VAL A 120 5.63 10.80 3.40
C VAL A 120 4.22 11.09 3.92
N GLU A 121 3.98 12.27 4.47
CA GLU A 121 2.67 12.71 4.93
C GLU A 121 1.66 12.82 3.78
N GLY A 122 2.10 13.34 2.64
CA GLY A 122 1.28 13.42 1.42
C GLY A 122 0.78 12.04 0.97
N ILE A 123 1.68 11.07 0.85
CA ILE A 123 1.32 9.69 0.47
C ILE A 123 0.44 9.05 1.56
N THR A 124 0.75 9.26 2.82
CA THR A 124 -0.04 8.73 3.94
C THR A 124 -1.48 9.26 3.90
N ARG A 125 -1.65 10.55 3.63
CA ARG A 125 -2.97 11.18 3.48
C ARG A 125 -3.75 10.58 2.33
N ILE A 126 -3.13 10.40 1.16
CA ILE A 126 -3.78 9.76 0.01
C ILE A 126 -4.28 8.36 0.39
N ARG A 127 -3.46 7.54 1.02
CA ARG A 127 -3.85 6.18 1.46
C ARG A 127 -4.97 6.18 2.48
N ARG A 128 -5.02 7.18 3.37
CA ARG A 128 -6.14 7.35 4.32
C ARG A 128 -7.44 7.66 3.57
N THR A 129 -7.39 8.61 2.64
CA THR A 129 -8.57 8.94 1.81
C THR A 129 -9.05 7.73 1.01
N GLU A 130 -8.15 6.94 0.44
CA GLU A 130 -8.50 5.69 -0.26
C GLU A 130 -9.17 4.68 0.67
N GLN A 131 -8.68 4.54 1.91
CA GLN A 131 -9.27 3.67 2.94
C GLN A 131 -10.69 4.14 3.31
N GLU A 132 -10.86 5.43 3.57
CA GLU A 132 -12.16 6.04 3.88
C GLU A 132 -13.17 5.84 2.73
N GLN A 133 -12.72 6.04 1.50
CA GLN A 133 -13.54 5.81 0.31
C GLN A 133 -13.96 4.34 0.17
N MET A 134 -13.06 3.41 0.48
CA MET A 134 -13.36 1.98 0.47
C MET A 134 -14.36 1.60 1.55
N GLN A 135 -14.27 2.17 2.76
CA GLN A 135 -15.24 2.02 3.83
C GLN A 135 -16.60 2.57 3.42
N ALA A 136 -16.62 3.76 2.81
CA ALA A 136 -17.86 4.35 2.29
C ALA A 136 -18.52 3.48 1.21
N TYR A 137 -17.71 2.86 0.33
CA TYR A 137 -18.21 1.90 -0.67
C TYR A 137 -18.86 0.67 -0.02
N MET A 138 -18.24 0.10 0.99
CA MET A 138 -18.77 -1.09 1.70
C MET A 138 -20.07 -0.80 2.45
N GLY A 139 -20.21 0.41 3.03
CA GLY A 139 -21.44 0.87 3.69
C GLY A 139 -22.50 1.43 2.74
N HIS A 140 -22.21 1.48 1.42
CA HIS A 140 -23.10 2.13 0.48
C HIS A 140 -24.37 1.31 0.19
N THR A 141 -25.55 1.92 0.37
CA THR A 141 -26.85 1.28 0.15
C THR A 141 -27.45 1.54 -1.24
N GLY A 142 -26.85 2.47 -1.99
CA GLY A 142 -27.26 2.82 -3.35
C GLY A 142 -26.61 1.92 -4.42
N CYS A 143 -26.55 2.42 -5.65
CA CYS A 143 -25.93 1.68 -6.74
C CYS A 143 -24.42 1.56 -6.59
N LEU A 144 -23.91 0.35 -6.36
CA LEU A 144 -22.50 0.06 -6.18
C LEU A 144 -21.66 0.40 -7.42
N MET A 145 -22.20 0.16 -8.62
CA MET A 145 -21.49 0.46 -9.87
C MET A 145 -21.44 1.96 -10.15
N GLU A 146 -22.48 2.71 -9.83
CA GLU A 146 -22.48 4.17 -9.93
C GLU A 146 -21.44 4.78 -8.95
N PHE A 147 -21.33 4.23 -7.73
CA PHE A 147 -20.30 4.66 -6.77
C PHE A 147 -18.89 4.46 -7.34
N LEU A 148 -18.61 3.29 -7.90
CA LEU A 148 -17.30 3.00 -8.52
C LEU A 148 -17.03 3.91 -9.71
N ALA A 149 -18.02 4.11 -10.59
CA ALA A 149 -17.86 4.99 -11.75
C ALA A 149 -17.57 6.44 -11.33
N ARG A 150 -18.27 6.97 -10.33
CA ARG A 150 -18.00 8.30 -9.77
C ARG A 150 -16.61 8.40 -9.14
N ALA A 151 -16.16 7.35 -8.43
CA ALA A 151 -14.83 7.30 -7.84
C ALA A 151 -13.71 7.22 -8.89
N LEU A 152 -14.04 6.92 -10.13
CA LEU A 152 -13.13 6.90 -11.31
C LEU A 152 -13.32 8.15 -12.20
N ASP A 153 -14.01 9.18 -11.68
CA ASP A 153 -14.30 10.43 -12.40
C ASP A 153 -15.06 10.23 -13.73
N ASP A 154 -15.88 9.15 -13.82
CA ASP A 154 -16.72 8.91 -14.99
C ASP A 154 -17.87 9.93 -15.03
N PRO A 155 -17.92 10.84 -16.02
CA PRO A 155 -18.97 11.84 -16.13
C PRO A 155 -20.34 11.24 -16.48
N HIS A 156 -20.37 9.98 -16.93
CA HIS A 156 -21.59 9.25 -17.29
C HIS A 156 -22.03 8.24 -16.22
N ALA A 157 -21.48 8.36 -15.00
CA ALA A 157 -21.84 7.48 -13.89
C ALA A 157 -23.36 7.46 -13.66
N ALA A 158 -23.96 6.28 -13.78
CA ALA A 158 -25.40 6.07 -13.67
C ALA A 158 -25.72 4.74 -12.98
N ARG A 159 -26.96 4.62 -12.51
CA ARG A 159 -27.45 3.39 -11.88
C ARG A 159 -27.42 2.21 -12.85
N CYS A 160 -26.80 1.10 -12.43
CA CYS A 160 -26.66 -0.09 -13.27
C CYS A 160 -27.91 -0.99 -13.31
N GLY A 161 -28.85 -0.86 -12.37
CA GLY A 161 -30.09 -1.64 -12.29
C GLY A 161 -29.93 -3.10 -11.81
N LYS A 162 -28.68 -3.63 -11.69
CA LYS A 162 -28.44 -5.06 -11.46
C LYS A 162 -27.55 -5.40 -10.26
N CYS A 163 -26.93 -4.44 -9.60
CA CYS A 163 -26.16 -4.70 -8.38
C CYS A 163 -27.09 -4.85 -7.16
N ALA A 164 -26.55 -5.39 -6.06
CA ALA A 164 -27.30 -5.61 -4.80
C ALA A 164 -28.03 -4.35 -4.33
N GLY A 165 -27.37 -3.17 -4.35
CA GLY A 165 -27.97 -1.90 -3.99
C GLY A 165 -29.11 -1.44 -4.93
N CYS A 166 -29.10 -1.85 -6.21
CA CYS A 166 -30.18 -1.55 -7.14
C CYS A 166 -31.39 -2.46 -6.98
N ILE A 167 -31.16 -3.75 -6.71
CA ILE A 167 -32.22 -4.76 -6.57
C ILE A 167 -32.73 -4.91 -5.14
N GLY A 168 -32.07 -4.26 -4.16
CA GLY A 168 -32.46 -4.23 -2.76
C GLY A 168 -32.28 -5.55 -2.00
N ARG A 169 -31.48 -6.48 -2.52
CA ARG A 169 -31.19 -7.79 -1.91
C ARG A 169 -29.80 -8.31 -2.30
N PRO A 170 -29.21 -9.22 -1.53
CA PRO A 170 -27.98 -9.91 -1.95
C PRO A 170 -28.16 -10.59 -3.32
N ILE A 171 -27.13 -10.57 -4.15
CA ILE A 171 -27.12 -11.21 -5.47
C ILE A 171 -27.00 -12.74 -5.32
N LEU A 172 -26.24 -13.18 -4.31
CA LEU A 172 -26.13 -14.59 -3.95
C LEU A 172 -26.84 -14.83 -2.62
N ASN A 173 -27.65 -15.88 -2.55
CA ASN A 173 -28.13 -16.38 -1.28
C ASN A 173 -26.98 -17.11 -0.58
N PRO A 174 -26.75 -16.87 0.72
CA PRO A 174 -25.70 -17.57 1.49
C PRO A 174 -26.10 -18.99 1.94
N ASP A 175 -27.12 -19.62 1.33
CA ASP A 175 -27.56 -20.98 1.67
C ASP A 175 -26.56 -22.06 1.19
#